data_be20b0370dc43026e31cbf820beee3c4
#
_entry.id   be20b0370dc43026e31cbf820beee3c4
#
_cell.length_a   1.000
_cell.length_b   1.000
_cell.length_c   1.000
_cell.angle_alpha   90.00
_cell.angle_beta   90.00
_cell.angle_gamma   90.00
#
_symmetry.space_group_name_H-M   'P 1'
#
loop_
_entity.id
_entity.type
_entity.pdbx_description
1 polymer ?
#
loop_
_entity_poly.entity_id
_entity_poly.type
_entity_poly.pdbx_seq_one_letter_code
_entity_poly.pdbx_strand_id
1 'polypeptide(L)'
;MSTVPDSFANFRLRPEVETQCSITVVYQDTPARERAIWLCHHLVREFWAEIDFRFSWWRFKYLAEPEIAGAAADAARESDMIIVSARVADALPSEVSDWFESWTASRESRDAALVVLTDSKSEAEISRSPSASYLQDVANRAGVDYLLPLRYPAAFRAQDQVRPLHDRATHVTEVLDEILHHFGPPPTISTHWGLNE
;
A
#
# COMPACT_ATOMS: atom_id res chain seq x y z
N MET A 1 32.56 -35.75 -18.46
CA MET A 1 31.48 -35.71 -17.44
C MET A 1 31.66 -34.40 -16.70
N SER A 2 30.94 -33.38 -17.14
CA SER A 2 30.99 -32.04 -16.52
C SER A 2 29.74 -31.83 -15.68
N THR A 3 29.95 -31.71 -14.40
CA THR A 3 28.90 -31.46 -13.42
C THR A 3 28.62 -29.94 -13.40
N VAL A 4 27.46 -29.54 -13.86
CA VAL A 4 26.97 -28.16 -13.74
C VAL A 4 26.56 -27.95 -12.27
N PRO A 5 27.03 -26.89 -11.58
CA PRO A 5 26.60 -26.63 -10.22
C PRO A 5 25.16 -26.12 -10.22
N ASP A 6 24.33 -26.81 -9.47
CA ASP A 6 22.91 -26.53 -9.23
C ASP A 6 22.80 -25.33 -8.28
N SER A 7 22.95 -24.11 -8.82
CA SER A 7 23.02 -22.85 -8.03
C SER A 7 21.71 -22.06 -7.99
N PHE A 8 20.61 -22.62 -8.48
CA PHE A 8 19.31 -21.93 -8.51
C PHE A 8 18.30 -22.40 -7.43
N ALA A 9 18.75 -23.17 -6.44
CA ALA A 9 17.88 -23.81 -5.45
C ALA A 9 17.50 -22.93 -4.24
N ASN A 10 17.71 -21.61 -4.25
CA ASN A 10 17.35 -20.73 -3.14
C ASN A 10 16.37 -19.61 -3.49
N PHE A 11 15.53 -19.79 -4.50
CA PHE A 11 14.28 -19.04 -4.53
C PHE A 11 13.42 -19.60 -3.40
N ARG A 12 13.39 -18.92 -2.25
CA ARG A 12 12.42 -19.20 -1.21
C ARG A 12 11.04 -18.94 -1.81
N LEU A 13 10.42 -20.00 -2.33
CA LEU A 13 9.00 -19.97 -2.68
C LEU A 13 8.28 -19.48 -1.43
N ARG A 14 7.53 -18.40 -1.57
CA ARG A 14 6.63 -17.94 -0.52
C ARG A 14 5.76 -19.15 -0.15
N PRO A 15 5.63 -19.52 1.14
CA PRO A 15 4.71 -20.59 1.52
C PRO A 15 3.33 -20.25 0.95
N GLU A 16 2.57 -21.24 0.51
CA GLU A 16 1.17 -21.04 0.14
C GLU A 16 0.44 -20.51 1.37
N VAL A 17 0.12 -19.23 1.35
CA VAL A 17 -0.56 -18.54 2.44
C VAL A 17 -2.05 -18.65 2.16
N GLU A 18 -2.77 -19.39 2.98
CA GLU A 18 -4.22 -19.59 2.84
C GLU A 18 -5.03 -18.37 3.32
N THR A 19 -4.47 -17.58 4.25
CA THR A 19 -5.15 -16.43 4.83
C THR A 19 -4.92 -15.19 4.00
N GLN A 20 -5.99 -14.63 3.44
CA GLN A 20 -5.96 -13.34 2.74
C GLN A 20 -6.48 -12.24 3.66
N CYS A 21 -5.87 -11.05 3.56
CA CYS A 21 -6.34 -9.84 4.22
C CYS A 21 -6.44 -8.70 3.20
N SER A 22 -7.64 -8.24 2.97
CA SER A 22 -7.93 -7.12 2.07
C SER A 22 -7.94 -5.79 2.85
N ILE A 23 -7.18 -4.82 2.40
CA ILE A 23 -7.00 -3.54 3.06
C ILE A 23 -7.35 -2.40 2.10
N THR A 24 -8.35 -1.60 2.47
CA THR A 24 -8.67 -0.35 1.76
C THR A 24 -8.02 0.83 2.47
N VAL A 25 -7.21 1.58 1.75
CA VAL A 25 -6.52 2.79 2.25
C VAL A 25 -7.11 4.03 1.62
N VAL A 26 -7.63 4.93 2.46
CA VAL A 26 -8.15 6.23 2.05
C VAL A 26 -7.28 7.32 2.66
N TYR A 27 -6.76 8.24 1.87
CA TYR A 27 -5.77 9.21 2.34
C TYR A 27 -5.97 10.62 1.79
N GLN A 28 -5.65 11.62 2.59
CA GLN A 28 -5.88 13.02 2.29
C GLN A 28 -4.87 13.58 1.27
N ASP A 29 -3.58 13.43 1.55
CA ASP A 29 -2.48 14.02 0.80
C ASP A 29 -1.23 13.12 0.78
N THR A 30 -0.14 13.59 0.20
CA THR A 30 1.11 12.81 0.10
C THR A 30 1.67 12.42 1.47
N PRO A 31 1.79 13.32 2.48
CA PRO A 31 2.22 12.92 3.81
C PRO A 31 1.29 11.90 4.48
N ALA A 32 -0.02 12.01 4.27
CA ALA A 32 -0.98 11.03 4.76
C ALA A 32 -0.78 9.66 4.09
N ARG A 33 -0.51 9.64 2.78
CA ARG A 33 -0.19 8.43 2.04
C ARG A 33 1.08 7.76 2.58
N GLU A 34 2.12 8.53 2.86
CA GLU A 34 3.38 8.02 3.41
C GLU A 34 3.18 7.34 4.77
N ARG A 35 2.35 7.93 5.65
CA ARG A 35 1.98 7.31 6.93
C ARG A 35 1.29 5.96 6.72
N ALA A 36 0.36 5.89 5.78
CA ALA A 36 -0.34 4.65 5.47
C ALA A 36 0.60 3.60 4.85
N ILE A 37 1.49 3.99 3.94
CA ILE A 37 2.51 3.09 3.37
C ILE A 37 3.39 2.49 4.47
N TRP A 38 3.79 3.30 5.44
CA TRP A 38 4.59 2.82 6.56
C TRP A 38 3.87 1.72 7.35
N LEU A 39 2.59 1.91 7.70
CA LEU A 39 1.80 0.89 8.39
C LEU A 39 1.65 -0.37 7.53
N CYS A 40 1.25 -0.22 6.27
CA CYS A 40 1.10 -1.36 5.36
C CYS A 40 2.41 -2.14 5.22
N HIS A 41 3.54 -1.45 5.09
CA HIS A 41 4.85 -2.09 5.01
C HIS A 41 5.21 -2.83 6.32
N HIS A 42 4.84 -2.27 7.47
CA HIS A 42 5.05 -2.90 8.77
C HIS A 42 4.21 -4.18 8.89
N LEU A 43 2.94 -4.14 8.51
CA LEU A 43 2.05 -5.31 8.50
C LEU A 43 2.59 -6.43 7.60
N VAL A 44 2.97 -6.07 6.36
CA VAL A 44 3.55 -7.04 5.43
C VAL A 44 4.84 -7.64 5.98
N ARG A 45 5.72 -6.84 6.59
CA ARG A 45 6.99 -7.32 7.14
C ARG A 45 6.79 -8.26 8.32
N GLU A 46 5.81 -7.98 9.16
CA GLU A 46 5.54 -8.77 10.37
C GLU A 46 4.84 -10.09 10.03
N PHE A 47 3.87 -10.05 9.11
CA PHE A 47 2.97 -11.18 8.82
C PHE A 47 3.16 -11.78 7.43
N TRP A 48 4.28 -11.50 6.74
CA TRP A 48 4.51 -11.91 5.34
C TRP A 48 4.39 -13.42 5.10
N ALA A 49 4.69 -14.22 6.12
CA ALA A 49 4.66 -15.69 6.04
C ALA A 49 3.27 -16.29 6.33
N GLU A 50 2.36 -15.50 6.93
CA GLU A 50 1.08 -15.98 7.45
C GLU A 50 -0.11 -15.39 6.67
N ILE A 51 0.04 -14.18 6.10
CA ILE A 51 -1.05 -13.43 5.50
C ILE A 51 -0.68 -12.92 4.10
N ASP A 52 -1.57 -13.12 3.15
CA ASP A 52 -1.51 -12.50 1.84
C ASP A 52 -2.29 -11.20 1.81
N PHE A 53 -1.58 -10.08 1.82
CA PHE A 53 -2.19 -8.76 1.86
C PHE A 53 -2.54 -8.24 0.48
N ARG A 54 -3.77 -7.74 0.32
CA ARG A 54 -4.25 -7.03 -0.86
C ARG A 54 -4.60 -5.60 -0.51
N PHE A 55 -4.03 -4.63 -1.21
CA PHE A 55 -4.22 -3.21 -0.93
C PHE A 55 -4.94 -2.51 -2.07
N SER A 56 -5.96 -1.71 -1.72
CA SER A 56 -6.57 -0.72 -2.60
C SER A 56 -6.32 0.69 -2.05
N TRP A 57 -6.00 1.66 -2.93
CA TRP A 57 -5.55 2.98 -2.52
C TRP A 57 -6.38 4.08 -3.16
N TRP A 58 -7.00 4.94 -2.31
CA TRP A 58 -7.92 5.96 -2.73
C TRP A 58 -7.55 7.31 -2.11
N ARG A 59 -7.36 8.33 -2.94
CA ARG A 59 -7.12 9.67 -2.44
C ARG A 59 -8.44 10.41 -2.27
N PHE A 60 -8.63 11.13 -1.16
CA PHE A 60 -9.86 11.85 -0.83
C PHE A 60 -10.44 12.66 -1.99
N LYS A 61 -9.61 13.47 -2.67
CA LYS A 61 -10.06 14.32 -3.76
C LYS A 61 -10.74 13.57 -4.93
N TYR A 62 -10.46 12.29 -5.10
CA TYR A 62 -11.06 11.50 -6.18
C TYR A 62 -12.39 10.85 -5.76
N LEU A 63 -12.73 10.87 -4.47
CA LEU A 63 -14.02 10.37 -4.00
C LEU A 63 -15.18 11.32 -4.35
N ALA A 64 -14.89 12.52 -4.87
CA ALA A 64 -15.89 13.39 -5.50
C ALA A 64 -16.39 12.84 -6.86
N GLU A 65 -15.65 11.93 -7.49
CA GLU A 65 -16.02 11.31 -8.76
C GLU A 65 -16.88 10.06 -8.50
N PRO A 66 -18.15 10.00 -8.94
CA PRO A 66 -19.08 8.93 -8.57
C PRO A 66 -18.60 7.51 -8.90
N GLU A 67 -17.93 7.33 -10.04
CA GLU A 67 -17.39 6.04 -10.45
C GLU A 67 -16.26 5.57 -9.53
N ILE A 68 -15.37 6.49 -9.16
CA ILE A 68 -14.26 6.20 -8.25
C ILE A 68 -14.78 5.97 -6.82
N ALA A 69 -15.73 6.80 -6.38
CA ALA A 69 -16.37 6.63 -5.07
C ALA A 69 -17.10 5.29 -4.96
N GLY A 70 -17.79 4.87 -6.04
CA GLY A 70 -18.44 3.55 -6.12
C GLY A 70 -17.45 2.41 -6.00
N ALA A 71 -16.38 2.42 -6.80
CA ALA A 71 -15.34 1.39 -6.75
C ALA A 71 -14.61 1.34 -5.38
N ALA A 72 -14.38 2.51 -4.77
CA ALA A 72 -13.80 2.61 -3.44
C ALA A 72 -14.76 2.07 -2.35
N ALA A 73 -16.08 2.30 -2.50
CA ALA A 73 -17.10 1.78 -1.59
C ALA A 73 -17.22 0.26 -1.69
N ASP A 74 -17.17 -0.30 -2.89
CA ASP A 74 -17.14 -1.76 -3.10
C ASP A 74 -15.92 -2.39 -2.43
N ALA A 75 -14.74 -1.81 -2.64
CA ALA A 75 -13.52 -2.25 -1.98
C ALA A 75 -13.63 -2.17 -0.45
N ALA A 76 -14.21 -1.10 0.11
CA ALA A 76 -14.37 -0.94 1.55
C ALA A 76 -15.35 -1.95 2.15
N ARG A 77 -16.42 -2.30 1.43
CA ARG A 77 -17.39 -3.32 1.90
C ARG A 77 -16.73 -4.70 2.06
N GLU A 78 -15.80 -5.03 1.20
CA GLU A 78 -15.12 -6.33 1.17
C GLU A 78 -13.81 -6.36 1.98
N SER A 79 -13.38 -5.21 2.52
CA SER A 79 -12.11 -5.13 3.25
C SER A 79 -12.19 -5.69 4.66
N ASP A 80 -11.13 -6.36 5.08
CA ASP A 80 -10.89 -6.80 6.47
C ASP A 80 -10.33 -5.65 7.31
N MET A 81 -9.69 -4.66 6.65
CA MET A 81 -9.20 -3.46 7.31
C MET A 81 -9.40 -2.23 6.42
N ILE A 82 -9.86 -1.15 7.03
CA ILE A 82 -9.98 0.15 6.38
C ILE A 82 -9.04 1.12 7.08
N ILE A 83 -8.09 1.68 6.35
CA ILE A 83 -7.12 2.65 6.89
C ILE A 83 -7.50 4.04 6.39
N VAL A 84 -7.78 4.95 7.30
CA VAL A 84 -8.03 6.37 7.01
C VAL A 84 -6.84 7.18 7.48
N SER A 85 -6.16 7.84 6.57
CA SER A 85 -5.01 8.68 6.90
C SER A 85 -5.28 10.13 6.55
N ALA A 86 -5.36 10.98 7.58
CA ALA A 86 -5.69 12.40 7.48
C ALA A 86 -4.92 13.24 8.50
N ARG A 87 -5.03 14.58 8.40
CA ARG A 87 -4.54 15.48 9.44
C ARG A 87 -5.56 15.56 10.57
N VAL A 88 -5.08 15.61 11.79
CA VAL A 88 -5.94 15.68 12.97
C VAL A 88 -6.75 16.97 13.05
N ALA A 89 -6.15 18.08 12.59
CA ALA A 89 -6.77 19.41 12.68
C ALA A 89 -7.87 19.63 11.62
N ASP A 90 -7.88 18.84 10.55
CA ASP A 90 -8.81 19.02 9.45
C ASP A 90 -10.11 18.25 9.71
N ALA A 91 -11.25 18.86 9.42
CA ALA A 91 -12.49 18.12 9.27
C ALA A 91 -12.40 17.26 8.00
N LEU A 92 -13.08 16.11 8.01
CA LEU A 92 -13.18 15.31 6.78
C LEU A 92 -13.99 16.08 5.73
N PRO A 93 -13.51 16.11 4.48
CA PRO A 93 -14.28 16.69 3.37
C PRO A 93 -15.62 15.99 3.20
N SER A 94 -16.64 16.72 2.70
CA SER A 94 -17.99 16.19 2.51
C SER A 94 -18.02 14.94 1.61
N GLU A 95 -17.23 14.94 0.54
CA GLU A 95 -17.10 13.80 -0.38
C GLU A 95 -16.58 12.53 0.32
N VAL A 96 -15.76 12.68 1.35
CA VAL A 96 -15.28 11.55 2.15
C VAL A 96 -16.39 11.06 3.09
N SER A 97 -17.13 11.98 3.69
CA SER A 97 -18.28 11.64 4.55
C SER A 97 -19.39 10.96 3.74
N ASP A 98 -19.72 11.48 2.56
CA ASP A 98 -20.69 10.89 1.64
C ASP A 98 -20.26 9.48 1.18
N TRP A 99 -18.97 9.30 0.93
CA TRP A 99 -18.42 7.99 0.62
C TRP A 99 -18.59 7.01 1.79
N PHE A 100 -18.32 7.41 3.02
CA PHE A 100 -18.57 6.55 4.19
C PHE A 100 -20.05 6.15 4.29
N GLU A 101 -20.96 7.10 4.12
CA GLU A 101 -22.41 6.84 4.19
C GLU A 101 -22.86 5.87 3.08
N SER A 102 -22.23 5.89 1.93
CA SER A 102 -22.62 5.07 0.78
C SER A 102 -22.45 3.57 0.98
N TRP A 103 -21.53 3.14 1.84
CA TRP A 103 -21.25 1.73 2.06
C TRP A 103 -21.50 1.23 3.50
N THR A 104 -21.46 2.11 4.49
CA THR A 104 -21.59 1.74 5.90
C THR A 104 -22.88 0.96 6.19
N ALA A 105 -24.01 1.42 5.64
CA ALA A 105 -25.31 0.77 5.87
C ALA A 105 -25.49 -0.56 5.11
N SER A 106 -24.71 -0.79 4.05
CA SER A 106 -24.79 -1.98 3.20
C SER A 106 -23.70 -3.00 3.45
N ARG A 107 -22.81 -2.74 4.43
CA ARG A 107 -21.78 -3.69 4.81
C ARG A 107 -22.42 -4.88 5.54
N GLU A 108 -22.10 -6.07 5.07
CA GLU A 108 -22.43 -7.28 5.82
C GLU A 108 -21.56 -7.36 7.08
N SER A 109 -22.15 -7.81 8.19
CA SER A 109 -21.43 -7.97 9.46
C SER A 109 -20.35 -9.04 9.30
N ARG A 110 -19.10 -8.59 9.26
CA ARG A 110 -17.91 -9.45 9.27
C ARG A 110 -16.84 -8.78 10.11
N ASP A 111 -15.98 -9.56 10.71
CA ASP A 111 -14.86 -9.06 11.48
C ASP A 111 -13.98 -8.17 10.60
N ALA A 112 -13.86 -6.91 10.99
CA ALA A 112 -13.03 -5.94 10.31
C ALA A 112 -12.65 -4.79 11.23
N ALA A 113 -11.64 -4.01 10.82
CA ALA A 113 -11.14 -2.89 11.61
C ALA A 113 -11.10 -1.59 10.80
N LEU A 114 -11.47 -0.48 11.43
CA LEU A 114 -11.24 0.89 10.96
C LEU A 114 -10.04 1.48 11.72
N VAL A 115 -8.94 1.68 11.03
CA VAL A 115 -7.69 2.24 11.58
C VAL A 115 -7.55 3.68 11.17
N VAL A 116 -7.32 4.59 12.13
CA VAL A 116 -7.13 6.01 11.85
C VAL A 116 -5.66 6.39 12.06
N LEU A 117 -5.04 6.97 11.04
CA LEU A 117 -3.67 7.48 11.07
C LEU A 117 -3.69 9.00 10.98
N THR A 118 -3.04 9.67 11.93
CA THR A 118 -2.97 11.13 11.96
C THR A 118 -1.53 11.63 12.07
N ASP A 119 -1.34 12.92 11.85
CA ASP A 119 -0.07 13.61 12.06
C ASP A 119 0.16 14.04 13.51
N SER A 120 -0.86 13.93 14.37
CA SER A 120 -0.72 14.28 15.79
C SER A 120 0.01 13.20 16.58
N LYS A 121 0.76 13.67 17.58
CA LYS A 121 1.44 12.83 18.57
C LYS A 121 0.68 12.76 19.89
N SER A 122 -0.37 13.57 20.03
CA SER A 122 -1.15 13.70 21.26
C SER A 122 -2.47 12.94 21.13
N GLU A 123 -2.63 11.91 21.96
CA GLU A 123 -3.88 11.14 22.04
C GLU A 123 -5.07 12.02 22.43
N ALA A 124 -4.84 12.99 23.32
CA ALA A 124 -5.86 13.94 23.73
C ALA A 124 -6.30 14.90 22.59
N GLU A 125 -5.38 15.23 21.68
CA GLU A 125 -5.68 16.04 20.51
C GLU A 125 -6.50 15.22 19.50
N ILE A 126 -6.10 13.99 19.25
CA ILE A 126 -6.79 13.07 18.37
C ILE A 126 -8.21 12.80 18.86
N SER A 127 -8.38 12.48 20.15
CA SER A 127 -9.70 12.18 20.74
C SER A 127 -10.65 13.38 20.72
N ARG A 128 -10.14 14.61 20.62
CA ARG A 128 -10.97 15.82 20.50
C ARG A 128 -11.24 16.23 19.04
N SER A 129 -10.61 15.57 18.10
CA SER A 129 -10.78 15.86 16.69
C SER A 129 -12.20 15.52 16.24
N PRO A 130 -12.89 16.43 15.53
CA PRO A 130 -14.19 16.13 14.93
C PRO A 130 -14.15 14.92 14.00
N SER A 131 -13.04 14.77 13.27
CA SER A 131 -12.83 13.63 12.37
C SER A 131 -12.76 12.30 13.12
N ALA A 132 -12.10 12.26 14.28
CA ALA A 132 -11.99 11.03 15.08
C ALA A 132 -13.37 10.62 15.64
N SER A 133 -14.15 11.56 16.16
CA SER A 133 -15.51 11.29 16.65
C SER A 133 -16.41 10.78 15.53
N TYR A 134 -16.36 11.40 14.36
CA TYR A 134 -17.12 10.95 13.19
C TYR A 134 -16.72 9.53 12.75
N LEU A 135 -15.42 9.25 12.67
CA LEU A 135 -14.91 7.93 12.26
C LEU A 135 -15.24 6.83 13.29
N GLN A 136 -15.30 7.18 14.57
CA GLN A 136 -15.77 6.26 15.60
C GLN A 136 -17.27 5.93 15.42
N ASP A 137 -18.10 6.93 15.11
CA ASP A 137 -19.52 6.72 14.81
C ASP A 137 -19.70 5.87 13.54
N VAL A 138 -18.89 6.10 12.51
CA VAL A 138 -18.86 5.28 11.29
C VAL A 138 -18.53 3.83 11.63
N ALA A 139 -17.48 3.59 12.41
CA ALA A 139 -17.09 2.24 12.81
C ALA A 139 -18.20 1.52 13.57
N ASN A 140 -18.86 2.20 14.52
CA ASN A 140 -19.98 1.66 15.26
C ASN A 140 -21.16 1.30 14.34
N ARG A 141 -21.50 2.15 13.37
CA ARG A 141 -22.57 1.88 12.39
C ARG A 141 -22.24 0.77 11.41
N ALA A 142 -20.98 0.66 11.01
CA ALA A 142 -20.50 -0.38 10.12
C ALA A 142 -20.27 -1.73 10.83
N GLY A 143 -20.33 -1.76 12.17
CA GLY A 143 -20.06 -2.96 12.96
C GLY A 143 -18.60 -3.42 12.85
N VAL A 144 -17.66 -2.48 12.75
CA VAL A 144 -16.21 -2.74 12.67
C VAL A 144 -15.49 -2.21 13.91
N ASP A 145 -14.38 -2.84 14.27
CA ASP A 145 -13.56 -2.40 15.39
C ASP A 145 -12.88 -1.07 15.08
N TYR A 146 -13.08 -0.07 15.95
CA TYR A 146 -12.36 1.19 15.86
C TYR A 146 -11.02 1.08 16.55
N LEU A 147 -9.93 1.14 15.79
CA LEU A 147 -8.58 1.16 16.34
C LEU A 147 -8.12 2.60 16.49
N LEU A 148 -7.74 2.92 17.74
CA LEU A 148 -7.17 4.22 18.08
C LEU A 148 -6.01 4.56 17.15
N PRO A 149 -5.82 5.86 16.85
CA PRO A 149 -4.77 6.28 15.94
C PRO A 149 -3.42 5.71 16.36
N LEU A 150 -2.84 4.93 15.48
CA LEU A 150 -1.50 4.42 15.70
C LEU A 150 -0.52 5.58 15.65
N ARG A 151 0.33 5.68 16.66
CA ARG A 151 1.39 6.68 16.71
C ARG A 151 2.40 6.37 15.62
N TYR A 152 2.50 7.24 14.67
CA TYR A 152 3.57 7.21 13.69
C TYR A 152 4.91 7.48 14.41
N PRO A 153 5.89 6.58 14.38
CA PRO A 153 7.17 6.80 15.04
C PRO A 153 7.83 8.06 14.49
N ALA A 154 8.23 8.97 15.40
CA ALA A 154 8.86 10.25 15.02
C ALA A 154 10.19 10.08 14.25
N ALA A 155 10.75 8.87 14.25
CA ALA A 155 12.00 8.54 13.56
C ALA A 155 11.83 8.30 12.05
N PHE A 156 10.61 8.20 11.55
CA PHE A 156 10.38 7.98 10.12
C PHE A 156 10.36 9.32 9.37
N ARG A 157 11.51 9.95 9.26
CA ARG A 157 11.71 11.05 8.33
C ARG A 157 11.82 10.45 6.93
N ALA A 158 11.32 11.19 5.92
CA ALA A 158 11.38 10.81 4.51
C ALA A 158 12.78 10.37 4.02
N GLN A 159 13.84 10.71 4.75
CA GLN A 159 15.21 10.30 4.49
C GLN A 159 15.45 8.78 4.65
N ASP A 160 14.69 8.10 5.51
CA ASP A 160 14.87 6.65 5.73
C ASP A 160 14.11 5.81 4.67
N GLN A 161 13.17 6.39 3.94
CA GLN A 161 12.51 5.72 2.80
C GLN A 161 13.31 5.82 1.51
N VAL A 162 14.15 6.85 1.37
CA VAL A 162 14.99 7.02 0.18
C VAL A 162 16.15 6.03 0.16
N ARG A 163 16.69 5.65 1.33
CA ARG A 163 17.78 4.68 1.42
C ARG A 163 17.45 3.31 0.81
N PRO A 164 16.35 2.62 1.21
CA PRO A 164 16.04 1.32 0.61
C PRO A 164 15.71 1.41 -0.89
N LEU A 165 15.15 2.53 -1.36
CA LEU A 165 14.88 2.77 -2.77
C LEU A 165 16.17 3.09 -3.53
N HIS A 166 17.08 3.85 -2.92
CA HIS A 166 18.40 4.15 -3.49
C HIS A 166 19.25 2.89 -3.56
N ASP A 167 19.30 2.08 -2.50
CA ASP A 167 20.02 0.80 -2.46
C ASP A 167 19.45 -0.18 -3.49
N ARG A 168 18.14 -0.24 -3.68
CA ARG A 168 17.50 -1.05 -4.73
C ARG A 168 17.78 -0.50 -6.12
N ALA A 169 17.74 0.81 -6.32
CA ALA A 169 18.07 1.43 -7.60
C ALA A 169 19.53 1.21 -7.95
N THR A 170 20.45 1.33 -6.99
CA THR A 170 21.87 1.05 -7.18
C THR A 170 22.11 -0.41 -7.54
N HIS A 171 21.46 -1.34 -6.84
CA HIS A 171 21.58 -2.78 -7.14
C HIS A 171 21.01 -3.14 -8.52
N VAL A 172 19.87 -2.55 -8.92
CA VAL A 172 19.31 -2.73 -10.26
C VAL A 172 20.25 -2.16 -11.33
N THR A 173 20.89 -1.03 -11.05
CA THR A 173 21.85 -0.40 -11.97
C THR A 173 23.12 -1.25 -12.12
N GLU A 174 23.63 -1.81 -11.03
CA GLU A 174 24.77 -2.75 -11.07
C GLU A 174 24.45 -4.01 -11.88
N VAL A 175 23.28 -4.61 -11.68
CA VAL A 175 22.82 -5.79 -12.42
C VAL A 175 22.63 -5.48 -13.91
N LEU A 176 22.07 -4.32 -14.25
CA LEU A 176 21.92 -3.87 -15.64
C LEU A 176 23.27 -3.60 -16.30
N ASP A 177 24.20 -3.00 -15.57
CA ASP A 177 25.55 -2.73 -16.06
C ASP A 177 26.32 -4.04 -16.31
N GLU A 178 26.19 -5.02 -15.43
CA GLU A 178 26.74 -6.36 -15.60
C GLU A 178 26.16 -7.09 -16.83
N ILE A 179 24.82 -7.01 -17.01
CA ILE A 179 24.15 -7.57 -18.20
C ILE A 179 24.62 -6.89 -19.47
N LEU A 180 24.71 -5.57 -19.50
CA LEU A 180 25.11 -4.80 -20.66
C LEU A 180 26.59 -5.06 -21.05
N HIS A 181 27.47 -5.33 -20.10
CA HIS A 181 28.87 -5.62 -20.36
C HIS A 181 29.16 -7.10 -20.68
N HIS A 182 28.22 -8.01 -20.35
CA HIS A 182 28.31 -9.42 -20.70
C HIS A 182 27.76 -9.78 -22.10
N PHE A 183 26.96 -8.85 -22.70
CA PHE A 183 26.67 -8.99 -24.12
C PHE A 183 27.85 -8.48 -24.91
N GLY A 184 28.70 -9.43 -25.37
CA GLY A 184 29.74 -9.13 -26.32
C GLY A 184 29.21 -8.40 -27.55
N PRO A 185 30.06 -7.70 -28.33
CA PRO A 185 29.60 -6.94 -29.49
C PRO A 185 28.72 -7.82 -30.39
N PRO A 186 27.62 -7.32 -30.92
CA PRO A 186 26.74 -8.12 -31.76
C PRO A 186 27.54 -8.71 -32.93
N PRO A 187 27.27 -9.98 -33.30
CA PRO A 187 27.98 -10.60 -34.40
C PRO A 187 27.82 -9.72 -35.63
N THR A 188 28.95 -9.32 -36.21
CA THR A 188 28.97 -8.58 -37.50
C THR A 188 28.33 -9.47 -38.54
N ILE A 189 27.07 -9.21 -38.89
CA ILE A 189 26.40 -9.83 -40.03
C ILE A 189 27.08 -9.24 -41.27
N SER A 190 28.00 -9.98 -41.88
CA SER A 190 28.51 -9.63 -43.20
C SER A 190 27.37 -9.84 -44.21
N THR A 191 26.70 -8.78 -44.58
CA THR A 191 25.77 -8.78 -45.71
C THR A 191 26.57 -8.88 -47.01
N HIS A 192 26.82 -10.10 -47.43
CA HIS A 192 27.34 -10.37 -48.79
C HIS A 192 26.10 -10.50 -49.70
N TRP A 193 25.63 -9.38 -50.19
CA TRP A 193 24.68 -9.35 -51.31
C TRP A 193 25.51 -9.54 -52.59
N GLY A 194 25.62 -10.77 -53.04
CA GLY A 194 26.09 -11.07 -54.38
C GLY A 194 25.01 -10.75 -55.38
N LEU A 195 25.18 -9.68 -56.16
CA LEU A 195 24.52 -9.48 -57.43
C LEU A 195 25.19 -10.42 -58.41
N ASN A 196 24.45 -11.45 -58.86
CA ASN A 196 24.79 -12.19 -60.08
C ASN A 196 24.17 -11.47 -61.27
N GLU A 197 24.98 -10.99 -62.19
CA GLU A 197 24.71 -10.89 -63.59
C GLU A 197 24.94 -12.25 -64.26
#